data_53db6506e72fb442dc7aec01df253fbe
#
_entry.id   53db6506e72fb442dc7aec01df253fbe
#
_cell.length_a   1.000
_cell.length_b   1.000
_cell.length_c   1.000
_cell.angle_alpha   90.00
_cell.angle_beta   90.00
_cell.angle_gamma   90.00
#
_symmetry.space_group_name_H-M   'P 1'
#
loop_
_entity.id
_entity.type
_entity.pdbx_description
1 polymer ?
#
loop_
_entity_poly.entity_id
_entity_poly.type
_entity_poly.pdbx_seq_one_letter_code
_entity_poly.pdbx_strand_id
1 'polypeptide(L)'
;VKDRLFLLNNIDKILFNSKWSQKRFFINIENDELLKQKTSVCYQSTSTSKIDFRKKEKIISFIGKLNSAKGYDLFGNAIIKILNKYPDWKSIVIGDEPREKIVFNHKNLKIKGYTNHNDVLKLLKKISISVICSRWEEPFGRTSLEAASRGSAVIISNRGGLPETSKSAIILKKVN
;
A
#
# COMPACT_ATOMS: atom_id res chain seq x y z
N VAL A 1 25.47 10.20 1.32
CA VAL A 1 26.44 9.08 1.24
C VAL A 1 27.12 8.89 2.58
N LYS A 2 27.76 9.92 3.18
CA LYS A 2 28.54 9.82 4.44
C LYS A 2 27.81 9.07 5.57
N ASP A 3 26.56 9.44 5.88
CA ASP A 3 25.79 8.81 6.96
C ASP A 3 25.51 7.32 6.70
N ARG A 4 25.29 6.95 5.44
CA ARG A 4 25.06 5.55 5.06
C ARG A 4 26.34 4.71 5.14
N LEU A 5 27.49 5.26 4.76
CA LEU A 5 28.79 4.61 4.94
C LEU A 5 29.13 4.50 6.43
N PHE A 6 28.87 5.53 7.22
CA PHE A 6 29.02 5.47 8.67
C PHE A 6 28.21 4.33 9.27
N LEU A 7 26.92 4.19 8.90
CA LEU A 7 26.09 3.06 9.33
C LEU A 7 26.70 1.72 8.96
N LEU A 8 27.08 1.53 7.69
CA LEU A 8 27.67 0.28 7.21
C LEU A 8 28.96 -0.11 7.96
N ASN A 9 29.75 0.87 8.34
CA ASN A 9 31.01 0.63 9.04
C ASN A 9 30.83 0.32 10.54
N ASN A 10 29.74 0.81 11.17
CA ASN A 10 29.56 0.77 12.62
C ASN A 10 28.46 -0.18 13.10
N ILE A 11 27.76 -0.89 12.21
CA ILE A 11 26.76 -1.88 12.57
C ILE A 11 27.03 -3.22 11.90
N ASP A 12 26.60 -4.29 12.53
CA ASP A 12 26.85 -5.65 12.07
C ASP A 12 25.90 -6.02 10.92
N LYS A 13 24.63 -5.62 11.00
CA LYS A 13 23.61 -6.00 10.03
C LYS A 13 22.53 -4.94 9.85
N ILE A 14 22.15 -4.68 8.60
CA ILE A 14 20.99 -3.85 8.23
C ILE A 14 19.93 -4.73 7.57
N LEU A 15 18.71 -4.69 8.09
CA LEU A 15 17.56 -5.36 7.48
C LEU A 15 16.66 -4.35 6.76
N PHE A 16 16.43 -4.59 5.48
CA PHE A 16 15.52 -3.79 4.66
C PHE A 16 14.17 -4.50 4.51
N ASN A 17 13.09 -3.75 4.53
CA ASN A 17 11.75 -4.29 4.37
C ASN A 17 11.36 -4.59 2.91
N SER A 18 12.21 -4.22 1.93
CA SER A 18 12.04 -4.52 0.50
C SER A 18 13.38 -4.49 -0.23
N LYS A 19 13.46 -5.15 -1.38
CA LYS A 19 14.57 -5.03 -2.31
C LYS A 19 14.72 -3.60 -2.84
N TRP A 20 13.59 -2.92 -3.05
CA TRP A 20 13.59 -1.52 -3.46
C TRP A 20 14.30 -0.63 -2.42
N SER A 21 13.95 -0.76 -1.13
CA SER A 21 14.60 0.00 -0.06
C SER A 21 16.09 -0.28 0.03
N GLN A 22 16.48 -1.55 -0.11
CA GLN A 22 17.90 -1.95 -0.14
C GLN A 22 18.63 -1.31 -1.32
N LYS A 23 18.08 -1.42 -2.54
CA LYS A 23 18.66 -0.79 -3.73
C LYS A 23 18.79 0.72 -3.56
N ARG A 24 17.76 1.37 -3.02
CA ARG A 24 17.74 2.81 -2.78
C ARG A 24 18.83 3.24 -1.78
N PHE A 25 19.11 2.42 -0.79
CA PHE A 25 20.19 2.67 0.18
C PHE A 25 21.56 2.68 -0.47
N PHE A 26 21.82 1.84 -1.46
CA PHE A 26 23.11 1.73 -2.15
C PHE A 26 23.32 2.72 -3.30
N ILE A 27 22.35 3.58 -3.63
CA ILE A 27 22.54 4.60 -4.67
C ILE A 27 23.73 5.49 -4.32
N ASN A 28 24.69 5.62 -5.24
CA ASN A 28 25.93 6.38 -5.09
C ASN A 28 26.87 5.87 -3.96
N ILE A 29 26.74 4.62 -3.57
CA ILE A 29 27.74 3.89 -2.80
C ILE A 29 28.42 2.93 -3.76
N GLU A 30 29.75 2.89 -3.74
CA GLU A 30 30.51 1.95 -4.56
C GLU A 30 30.09 0.51 -4.27
N ASN A 31 30.19 -0.33 -5.30
CA ASN A 31 29.75 -1.71 -5.28
C ASN A 31 30.74 -2.58 -4.48
N ASP A 32 30.71 -2.45 -3.17
CA ASP A 32 31.53 -3.23 -2.25
C ASP A 32 30.74 -4.45 -1.76
N GLU A 33 31.21 -5.64 -2.12
CA GLU A 33 30.57 -6.90 -1.75
C GLU A 33 30.59 -7.15 -0.25
N LEU A 34 31.62 -6.71 0.48
CA LEU A 34 31.69 -6.81 1.94
C LEU A 34 30.59 -5.98 2.61
N LEU A 35 30.36 -4.76 2.11
CA LEU A 35 29.27 -3.90 2.60
C LEU A 35 27.89 -4.50 2.27
N LYS A 36 27.74 -5.15 1.13
CA LYS A 36 26.49 -5.83 0.75
C LYS A 36 26.17 -7.01 1.67
N GLN A 37 27.19 -7.78 2.11
CA GLN A 37 27.02 -8.90 3.04
C GLN A 37 26.44 -8.46 4.38
N LYS A 38 26.68 -7.22 4.80
CA LYS A 38 26.06 -6.61 5.99
C LYS A 38 24.58 -6.29 5.83
N THR A 39 23.99 -6.50 4.65
CA THR A 39 22.58 -6.18 4.42
C THR A 39 21.77 -7.40 4.03
N SER A 40 20.50 -7.40 4.38
CA SER A 40 19.56 -8.43 3.96
C SER A 40 18.17 -7.84 3.78
N VAL A 41 17.34 -8.47 2.97
CA VAL A 41 15.92 -8.12 2.86
C VAL A 41 15.12 -9.05 3.75
N CYS A 42 14.36 -8.45 4.67
CA CYS A 42 13.40 -9.13 5.53
C CYS A 42 12.03 -8.51 5.28
N TYR A 43 11.22 -9.14 4.44
CA TYR A 43 9.89 -8.62 4.12
C TYR A 43 9.00 -8.57 5.36
N GLN A 44 8.20 -7.52 5.44
CA GLN A 44 7.19 -7.42 6.48
C GLN A 44 6.14 -8.52 6.30
N SER A 45 5.61 -9.00 7.40
CA SER A 45 4.55 -9.98 7.44
C SER A 45 3.26 -9.41 8.04
N THR A 46 2.18 -10.12 7.86
CA THR A 46 0.90 -9.85 8.53
C THR A 46 0.30 -11.15 9.02
N SER A 47 -0.55 -11.08 10.04
CA SER A 47 -1.26 -12.25 10.53
C SER A 47 -2.13 -12.85 9.42
N THR A 48 -2.10 -14.15 9.26
CA THR A 48 -2.98 -14.87 8.34
C THR A 48 -4.36 -15.07 8.95
N SER A 49 -5.37 -15.21 8.10
CA SER A 49 -6.70 -15.64 8.52
C SER A 49 -7.30 -16.53 7.45
N LYS A 50 -8.14 -17.48 7.87
CA LYS A 50 -8.93 -18.27 6.91
C LYS A 50 -9.80 -17.31 6.08
N ILE A 51 -9.70 -17.41 4.76
CA ILE A 51 -10.46 -16.61 3.82
C ILE A 51 -11.72 -17.38 3.43
N ASP A 52 -12.86 -16.75 3.59
CA ASP A 52 -14.13 -17.24 3.04
C ASP A 52 -14.58 -16.27 1.94
N PHE A 53 -14.37 -16.66 0.70
CA PHE A 53 -14.69 -15.83 -0.46
C PHE A 53 -16.20 -15.56 -0.61
N ARG A 54 -17.08 -16.40 -0.04
CA ARG A 54 -18.54 -16.19 -0.03
C ARG A 54 -18.94 -14.97 0.81
N LYS A 55 -18.07 -14.54 1.74
CA LYS A 55 -18.29 -13.35 2.57
C LYS A 55 -17.77 -12.06 1.95
N LYS A 56 -17.20 -12.14 0.73
CA LYS A 56 -16.79 -10.94 0.00
C LYS A 56 -17.99 -10.19 -0.53
N GLU A 57 -18.00 -8.90 -0.26
CA GLU A 57 -19.03 -7.97 -0.71
C GLU A 57 -18.48 -7.16 -1.91
N LYS A 58 -19.34 -6.64 -2.77
CA LYS A 58 -18.97 -5.74 -3.88
C LYS A 58 -18.50 -4.39 -3.34
N ILE A 59 -17.34 -4.40 -2.67
CA ILE A 59 -16.73 -3.23 -2.04
C ILE A 59 -15.34 -3.00 -2.63
N ILE A 60 -15.10 -1.75 -3.06
CA ILE A 60 -13.78 -1.24 -3.45
C ILE A 60 -13.28 -0.32 -2.34
N SER A 61 -12.07 -0.52 -1.85
CA SER A 61 -11.52 0.31 -0.78
C SER A 61 -10.29 1.11 -1.15
N PHE A 62 -10.15 2.25 -0.49
CA PHE A 62 -8.92 2.99 -0.31
C PHE A 62 -8.61 3.08 1.19
N ILE A 63 -7.37 2.76 1.58
CA ILE A 63 -6.95 2.75 2.99
C ILE A 63 -5.59 3.43 3.08
N GLY A 64 -5.54 4.59 3.73
CA GLY A 64 -4.33 5.38 3.88
C GLY A 64 -4.61 6.86 4.16
N LYS A 65 -3.58 7.69 4.13
CA LYS A 65 -3.74 9.14 4.22
C LYS A 65 -4.53 9.67 3.03
N LEU A 66 -5.49 10.54 3.28
CA LEU A 66 -6.40 11.08 2.25
C LEU A 66 -5.76 12.27 1.51
N ASN A 67 -4.59 12.04 0.93
CA ASN A 67 -3.81 13.08 0.25
C ASN A 67 -3.37 12.64 -1.17
N SER A 68 -2.90 13.62 -1.93
CA SER A 68 -2.43 13.44 -3.30
C SER A 68 -1.19 12.56 -3.40
N ALA A 69 -0.30 12.58 -2.40
CA ALA A 69 0.87 11.71 -2.37
C ALA A 69 0.48 10.22 -2.30
N LYS A 70 -0.60 9.88 -1.60
CA LYS A 70 -1.18 8.52 -1.56
C LYS A 70 -2.13 8.23 -2.73
N GLY A 71 -2.37 9.20 -3.61
CA GLY A 71 -3.23 9.04 -4.78
C GLY A 71 -4.72 9.04 -4.44
N TYR A 72 -5.13 9.66 -3.33
CA TYR A 72 -6.54 9.69 -2.95
C TYR A 72 -7.40 10.46 -3.97
N ASP A 73 -6.86 11.48 -4.59
CA ASP A 73 -7.48 12.21 -5.69
C ASP A 73 -7.71 11.33 -6.94
N LEU A 74 -6.72 10.50 -7.30
CA LEU A 74 -6.85 9.52 -8.39
C LEU A 74 -7.93 8.49 -8.09
N PHE A 75 -7.88 7.93 -6.88
CA PHE A 75 -8.88 6.98 -6.42
C PHE A 75 -10.28 7.60 -6.46
N GLY A 76 -10.46 8.81 -5.91
CA GLY A 76 -11.74 9.49 -5.85
C GLY A 76 -12.34 9.75 -7.22
N ASN A 77 -11.55 10.27 -8.16
CA ASN A 77 -11.98 10.51 -9.53
C ASN A 77 -12.39 9.22 -10.26
N ALA A 78 -11.67 8.13 -10.03
CA ALA A 78 -11.98 6.83 -10.62
C ALA A 78 -13.21 6.19 -9.97
N ILE A 79 -13.30 6.22 -8.64
CA ILE A 79 -14.36 5.52 -7.93
C ILE A 79 -15.74 6.11 -8.19
N ILE A 80 -15.86 7.44 -8.32
CA ILE A 80 -17.14 8.07 -8.68
C ILE A 80 -17.66 7.56 -10.02
N LYS A 81 -16.78 7.47 -11.04
CA LYS A 81 -17.14 6.93 -12.35
C LYS A 81 -17.57 5.46 -12.26
N ILE A 82 -16.86 4.67 -11.46
CA ILE A 82 -17.17 3.25 -11.26
C ILE A 82 -18.52 3.07 -10.57
N LEU A 83 -18.79 3.80 -9.49
CA LEU A 83 -20.05 3.71 -8.75
C LEU A 83 -21.25 4.20 -9.55
N ASN A 84 -21.09 5.17 -10.44
CA ASN A 84 -22.14 5.58 -11.37
C ASN A 84 -22.45 4.48 -12.40
N LYS A 85 -21.40 3.80 -12.90
CA LYS A 85 -21.56 2.73 -13.91
C LYS A 85 -22.04 1.41 -13.31
N TYR A 86 -21.67 1.12 -12.08
CA TYR A 86 -21.98 -0.13 -11.36
C TYR A 86 -22.65 0.19 -10.00
N PRO A 87 -23.95 0.50 -10.00
CA PRO A 87 -24.64 1.00 -8.79
C PRO A 87 -24.82 -0.05 -7.69
N ASP A 88 -24.57 -1.31 -7.95
CA ASP A 88 -24.55 -2.40 -6.98
C ASP A 88 -23.21 -2.51 -6.20
N TRP A 89 -22.19 -1.77 -6.64
CA TRP A 89 -20.93 -1.66 -5.92
C TRP A 89 -20.97 -0.53 -4.88
N LYS A 90 -20.18 -0.70 -3.83
CA LYS A 90 -19.94 0.30 -2.77
C LYS A 90 -18.46 0.62 -2.69
N SER A 91 -18.15 1.76 -2.10
CA SER A 91 -16.77 2.11 -1.77
C SER A 91 -16.63 2.48 -0.31
N ILE A 92 -15.51 2.06 0.29
CA ILE A 92 -15.13 2.44 1.64
C ILE A 92 -13.75 3.07 1.59
N VAL A 93 -13.66 4.29 2.13
CA VAL A 93 -12.41 5.02 2.33
C VAL A 93 -12.12 5.04 3.82
N ILE A 94 -10.89 4.65 4.19
CA ILE A 94 -10.43 4.60 5.58
C ILE A 94 -9.15 5.40 5.69
N GLY A 95 -9.13 6.38 6.60
CA GLY A 95 -8.02 7.27 6.86
C GLY A 95 -8.45 8.71 6.97
N ASP A 96 -7.50 9.55 7.22
CA ASP A 96 -7.67 11.00 7.31
C ASP A 96 -6.44 11.73 6.78
N GLU A 97 -6.57 13.01 6.55
CA GLU A 97 -5.46 13.95 6.32
C GLU A 97 -5.97 15.38 6.54
N PRO A 98 -5.77 15.95 7.74
CA PRO A 98 -6.31 17.27 8.06
C PRO A 98 -5.66 18.42 7.28
N ARG A 99 -4.48 18.20 6.66
CA ARG A 99 -3.74 19.21 5.90
C ARG A 99 -4.20 19.32 4.43
N GLU A 100 -4.85 18.28 3.88
CA GLU A 100 -5.40 18.28 2.52
C GLU A 100 -6.91 18.02 2.57
N LYS A 101 -7.72 18.93 2.01
CA LYS A 101 -9.18 18.82 1.98
C LYS A 101 -9.62 18.31 0.60
N ILE A 102 -9.35 17.05 0.29
CA ILE A 102 -9.85 16.38 -0.91
C ILE A 102 -11.18 15.71 -0.56
N VAL A 103 -12.28 16.18 -1.14
CA VAL A 103 -13.63 15.69 -0.83
C VAL A 103 -14.25 15.06 -2.07
N PHE A 104 -14.77 13.85 -1.90
CA PHE A 104 -15.61 13.17 -2.88
C PHE A 104 -16.94 12.79 -2.23
N ASN A 105 -18.03 12.93 -2.97
CA ASN A 105 -19.36 12.58 -2.50
C ASN A 105 -20.08 11.68 -3.52
N HIS A 106 -20.63 10.58 -3.01
CA HIS A 106 -21.48 9.67 -3.77
C HIS A 106 -22.31 8.83 -2.81
N LYS A 107 -23.57 8.50 -3.15
CA LYS A 107 -24.47 7.73 -2.26
C LYS A 107 -23.90 6.37 -1.82
N ASN A 108 -23.08 5.74 -2.66
CA ASN A 108 -22.43 4.44 -2.39
C ASN A 108 -20.97 4.57 -1.90
N LEU A 109 -20.49 5.78 -1.63
CA LEU A 109 -19.15 6.03 -1.08
C LEU A 109 -19.26 6.37 0.40
N LYS A 110 -18.56 5.62 1.25
CA LYS A 110 -18.51 5.89 2.69
C LYS A 110 -17.08 6.22 3.12
N ILE A 111 -16.87 7.39 3.68
CA ILE A 111 -15.61 7.79 4.31
C ILE A 111 -15.73 7.54 5.81
N LYS A 112 -14.83 6.72 6.36
CA LYS A 112 -14.88 6.30 7.78
C LYS A 112 -13.94 7.09 8.69
N GLY A 113 -13.06 7.91 8.13
CA GLY A 113 -12.03 8.56 8.92
C GLY A 113 -10.99 7.58 9.47
N TYR A 114 -10.29 7.99 10.52
CA TYR A 114 -9.36 7.11 11.23
C TYR A 114 -10.08 5.88 11.78
N THR A 115 -9.49 4.73 11.59
CA THR A 115 -10.01 3.43 12.06
C THR A 115 -8.86 2.62 12.63
N ASN A 116 -9.06 2.01 13.80
CA ASN A 116 -8.01 1.20 14.40
C ASN A 116 -7.64 -0.01 13.52
N HIS A 117 -6.41 -0.47 13.63
CA HIS A 117 -5.86 -1.51 12.76
C HIS A 117 -6.66 -2.82 12.77
N ASN A 118 -7.11 -3.27 13.93
CA ASN A 118 -7.87 -4.52 14.03
C ASN A 118 -9.21 -4.46 13.29
N ASP A 119 -9.88 -3.32 13.32
CA ASP A 119 -11.15 -3.13 12.61
C ASP A 119 -10.92 -2.96 11.09
N VAL A 120 -9.81 -2.35 10.69
CA VAL A 120 -9.39 -2.38 9.27
C VAL A 120 -9.21 -3.82 8.80
N LEU A 121 -8.51 -4.66 9.55
CA LEU A 121 -8.31 -6.07 9.19
C LEU A 121 -9.62 -6.86 9.12
N LYS A 122 -10.59 -6.57 10.01
CA LYS A 122 -11.95 -7.18 9.93
C LYS A 122 -12.69 -6.73 8.68
N LEU A 123 -12.63 -5.44 8.32
CA LEU A 123 -13.25 -4.91 7.12
C LEU A 123 -12.66 -5.51 5.85
N LEU A 124 -11.35 -5.68 5.79
CA LEU A 124 -10.64 -6.28 4.65
C LEU A 124 -11.14 -7.71 4.35
N LYS A 125 -11.64 -8.46 5.32
CA LYS A 125 -12.25 -9.79 5.08
C LYS A 125 -13.50 -9.71 4.19
N LYS A 126 -14.21 -8.57 4.18
CA LYS A 126 -15.42 -8.34 3.37
C LYS A 126 -15.13 -7.63 2.05
N ILE A 127 -14.05 -6.87 1.96
CA ILE A 127 -13.69 -6.05 0.81
C ILE A 127 -13.19 -6.92 -0.33
N SER A 128 -13.79 -6.77 -1.53
CA SER A 128 -13.38 -7.51 -2.72
C SER A 128 -12.16 -6.92 -3.40
N ILE A 129 -12.06 -5.59 -3.48
CA ILE A 129 -10.97 -4.90 -4.19
C ILE A 129 -10.38 -3.82 -3.29
N SER A 130 -9.06 -3.78 -3.18
CA SER A 130 -8.33 -2.72 -2.48
C SER A 130 -7.36 -2.01 -3.44
N VAL A 131 -7.41 -0.68 -3.45
CA VAL A 131 -6.61 0.14 -4.36
C VAL A 131 -5.59 0.93 -3.56
N ILE A 132 -4.31 0.78 -3.93
CA ILE A 132 -3.17 1.49 -3.33
C ILE A 132 -2.42 2.20 -4.47
N CYS A 133 -2.93 3.35 -4.90
CA CYS A 133 -2.43 4.11 -6.04
C CYS A 133 -1.47 5.24 -5.65
N SER A 134 -0.59 4.98 -4.71
CA SER A 134 0.38 5.94 -4.20
C SER A 134 1.27 6.50 -5.32
N ARG A 135 1.46 7.82 -5.34
CA ARG A 135 2.54 8.48 -6.09
C ARG A 135 3.85 8.48 -5.31
N TRP A 136 3.74 8.36 -3.99
CA TRP A 136 4.90 8.26 -3.10
C TRP A 136 5.60 6.92 -3.29
N GLU A 137 6.92 6.93 -3.24
CA GLU A 137 7.75 5.73 -3.26
C GLU A 137 7.62 5.01 -1.90
N GLU A 138 6.73 4.03 -1.84
CA GLU A 138 6.48 3.26 -0.61
C GLU A 138 7.69 2.37 -0.28
N PRO A 139 8.22 2.41 0.94
CA PRO A 139 9.31 1.50 1.30
C PRO A 139 8.93 0.02 1.19
N PHE A 140 7.65 -0.32 1.45
CA PHE A 140 7.09 -1.66 1.27
C PHE A 140 5.62 -1.63 0.85
N GLY A 141 4.71 -1.15 1.74
CA GLY A 141 3.27 -1.07 1.46
C GLY A 141 2.44 -2.09 2.25
N ARG A 142 2.44 -2.00 3.57
CA ARG A 142 1.71 -2.90 4.47
C ARG A 142 0.23 -3.07 4.11
N THR A 143 -0.45 -1.98 3.74
CA THR A 143 -1.88 -2.00 3.37
C THR A 143 -2.16 -2.98 2.22
N SER A 144 -1.28 -3.01 1.20
CA SER A 144 -1.38 -3.97 0.10
C SER A 144 -1.25 -5.41 0.58
N LEU A 145 -0.23 -5.69 1.40
CA LEU A 145 -0.02 -7.01 1.99
C LEU A 145 -1.22 -7.45 2.84
N GLU A 146 -1.73 -6.57 3.69
CA GLU A 146 -2.87 -6.84 4.57
C GLU A 146 -4.15 -7.11 3.79
N ALA A 147 -4.41 -6.35 2.72
CA ALA A 147 -5.55 -6.56 1.84
C ALA A 147 -5.46 -7.91 1.11
N ALA A 148 -4.31 -8.20 0.49
CA ALA A 148 -4.08 -9.47 -0.19
C ALA A 148 -4.22 -10.67 0.76
N SER A 149 -3.65 -10.60 1.97
CA SER A 149 -3.73 -11.66 2.97
C SER A 149 -5.15 -11.91 3.52
N ARG A 150 -6.11 -11.03 3.25
CA ARG A 150 -7.54 -11.17 3.58
C ARG A 150 -8.38 -11.48 2.33
N GLY A 151 -7.73 -11.80 1.20
CA GLY A 151 -8.41 -12.21 -0.03
C GLY A 151 -9.04 -11.07 -0.82
N SER A 152 -8.60 -9.81 -0.63
CA SER A 152 -8.94 -8.74 -1.56
C SER A 152 -8.08 -8.85 -2.82
N ALA A 153 -8.66 -8.64 -3.98
CA ALA A 153 -7.88 -8.34 -5.18
C ALA A 153 -7.22 -6.98 -4.99
N VAL A 154 -5.92 -6.88 -5.27
CA VAL A 154 -5.14 -5.66 -5.00
C VAL A 154 -4.75 -4.98 -6.30
N ILE A 155 -5.02 -3.69 -6.40
CA ILE A 155 -4.55 -2.82 -7.48
C ILE A 155 -3.54 -1.85 -6.86
N ILE A 156 -2.31 -1.87 -7.33
CA ILE A 156 -1.20 -1.09 -6.77
C ILE A 156 -0.50 -0.25 -7.84
N SER A 157 0.06 0.86 -7.45
CA SER A 157 0.98 1.60 -8.31
C SER A 157 2.36 0.94 -8.34
N ASN A 158 3.09 1.14 -9.46
CA ASN A 158 4.49 0.72 -9.58
C ASN A 158 5.41 1.75 -8.88
N ARG A 159 5.30 1.86 -7.55
CA ARG A 159 6.05 2.81 -6.73
C ARG A 159 6.73 2.12 -5.54
N GLY A 160 8.04 2.32 -5.43
CA GLY A 160 8.82 1.79 -4.32
C GLY A 160 8.78 0.27 -4.22
N GLY A 161 8.59 -0.22 -3.01
CA GLY A 161 8.44 -1.64 -2.70
C GLY A 161 7.03 -2.20 -2.85
N LEU A 162 6.04 -1.40 -3.31
CA LEU A 162 4.66 -1.89 -3.51
C LEU A 162 4.58 -3.15 -4.37
N PRO A 163 5.28 -3.25 -5.52
CA PRO A 163 5.24 -4.46 -6.35
C PRO A 163 5.75 -5.73 -5.64
N GLU A 164 6.49 -5.58 -4.56
CA GLU A 164 7.03 -6.71 -3.79
C GLU A 164 6.03 -7.27 -2.77
N THR A 165 4.89 -6.59 -2.55
CA THR A 165 3.92 -6.96 -1.51
C THR A 165 2.99 -8.10 -1.89
N SER A 166 2.69 -8.27 -3.18
CA SER A 166 1.79 -9.32 -3.68
C SER A 166 2.10 -9.67 -5.14
N LYS A 167 2.40 -10.94 -5.40
CA LYS A 167 2.67 -11.45 -6.74
C LYS A 167 1.44 -11.41 -7.67
N SER A 168 0.24 -11.43 -7.10
CA SER A 168 -1.04 -11.43 -7.84
C SER A 168 -1.67 -10.05 -7.95
N ALA A 169 -0.97 -8.99 -7.56
CA ALA A 169 -1.49 -7.63 -7.67
C ALA A 169 -1.54 -7.16 -9.13
N ILE A 170 -2.57 -6.40 -9.46
CA ILE A 170 -2.62 -5.63 -10.72
C ILE A 170 -1.78 -4.37 -10.53
N ILE A 171 -0.74 -4.22 -11.34
CA ILE A 171 0.21 -3.12 -11.23
C ILE A 171 -0.14 -2.02 -12.24
N LEU A 172 -0.46 -0.83 -11.74
CA LEU A 172 -0.66 0.37 -12.54
C LEU A 172 0.70 0.89 -13.01
N LYS A 173 0.94 0.89 -14.32
CA LYS A 173 2.23 1.30 -14.90
C LYS A 173 2.53 2.79 -14.71
N LYS A 174 1.50 3.64 -14.73
CA LYS A 174 1.62 5.10 -14.54
C LYS A 174 0.56 5.59 -13.56
N VAL A 175 0.97 6.42 -12.62
CA VAL A 175 0.13 7.21 -11.71
C VAL A 175 0.66 8.64 -11.78
N ASN A 176 -0.06 9.48 -12.48
CA ASN A 176 0.31 10.90 -12.67
C ASN A 176 -0.39 11.76 -11.65
#